data_57bcc90284428890a0982c21996e051f
#
_entry.id   57bcc90284428890a0982c21996e051f
#
_cell.length_a   1.000
_cell.length_b   1.000
_cell.length_c   1.000
_cell.angle_alpha   90.00
_cell.angle_beta   90.00
_cell.angle_gamma   90.00
#
_symmetry.space_group_name_H-M   'P 1'
#
loop_
_entity.id
_entity.type
_entity.pdbx_description
1 polymer ?
#
loop_
_entity_poly.entity_id
_entity_poly.type
_entity_poly.pdbx_seq_one_letter_code
_entity_poly.pdbx_strand_id
1 'polypeptide(L)'
;PPATAPAHTAEAAAELPVERTTLLCPAPSLSDIADTSYTSFTPVTKGTTSDGKAELQAATEQSADGTSGKKKKAPKPVLTPKTPGTPATGDTSGSDGPAYVGTAEGRYAPGWSVQETTEVAAGTGRGLQGVNCTGADTDFWFPGTSTAAGRTDYVHLTNPDDSAAVVDIELYGKDGQLKSSVGEGITVAPHASEPVLLSTLSDEKQTDLTVHVNVRSGRVGASVQALDDKTGGDWLAASADPSGSLVLPGIPKDATDVRLIAFTDGDADADLKVRLASPDGLITPAGNETLHVKAGMTTATDLGDVTRGEAGSLVLTPTDQSVPVVAALRVTRGKSGKQETAYIPATAPVGTRATSADNSGKGSTLSLTAPTGTAQVKVTASAGSEGGKAVSKTFTIKSGTTQDVDAPVPSGLKGTYALTVEPISGGPVYGARTLAATEDGIPGFTIQTLPDDRGTVAVPEADQDVSVLQK
;
A
#
# COMPACT_ATOMS: atom_id res chain seq x y z
N PRO A 1 -4.68 -32.79 -52.28
CA PRO A 1 -4.15 -32.59 -50.97
C PRO A 1 -4.70 -31.28 -50.42
N PRO A 2 -5.27 -31.26 -49.22
CA PRO A 2 -5.72 -30.02 -48.64
C PRO A 2 -4.48 -29.17 -48.27
N ALA A 3 -4.51 -27.90 -48.66
CA ALA A 3 -3.52 -26.92 -48.24
C ALA A 3 -3.66 -26.71 -46.73
N THR A 4 -2.61 -27.08 -45.98
CA THR A 4 -2.48 -26.71 -44.57
C THR A 4 -2.31 -25.19 -44.52
N ALA A 5 -3.27 -24.49 -43.93
CA ALA A 5 -3.13 -23.11 -43.60
C ALA A 5 -1.93 -22.96 -42.61
N PRO A 6 -1.07 -21.95 -42.79
CA PRO A 6 0.01 -21.73 -41.84
C PRO A 6 -0.59 -21.49 -40.46
N ALA A 7 -0.07 -22.20 -39.44
CA ALA A 7 -0.40 -21.93 -38.07
C ALA A 7 0.17 -20.51 -37.75
N HIS A 8 -0.74 -19.56 -37.57
CA HIS A 8 -0.37 -18.27 -37.04
C HIS A 8 0.16 -18.49 -35.60
N THR A 9 1.44 -18.28 -35.41
CA THR A 9 2.02 -18.13 -34.07
C THR A 9 1.44 -16.83 -33.52
N ALA A 10 0.63 -16.94 -32.45
CA ALA A 10 0.17 -15.76 -31.73
C ALA A 10 1.40 -14.93 -31.34
N GLU A 11 1.51 -13.72 -31.86
CA GLU A 11 2.53 -12.78 -31.43
C GLU A 11 2.28 -12.42 -29.95
N ALA A 12 3.36 -12.23 -29.19
CA ALA A 12 3.25 -11.82 -27.79
C ALA A 12 2.58 -10.44 -27.72
N ALA A 13 1.66 -10.27 -26.77
CA ALA A 13 0.99 -9.00 -26.56
C ALA A 13 2.01 -7.86 -26.37
N ALA A 14 1.76 -6.73 -27.03
CA ALA A 14 2.61 -5.56 -26.89
C ALA A 14 2.41 -4.92 -25.51
N GLU A 15 3.51 -4.64 -24.78
CA GLU A 15 3.47 -3.88 -23.53
C GLU A 15 3.47 -2.38 -23.84
N LEU A 16 2.37 -1.70 -23.57
CA LEU A 16 2.22 -0.27 -23.80
C LEU A 16 2.11 0.49 -22.48
N PRO A 17 2.66 1.72 -22.41
CA PRO A 17 2.43 2.58 -21.26
C PRO A 17 0.94 2.88 -21.06
N VAL A 18 0.50 2.91 -19.81
CA VAL A 18 -0.86 3.37 -19.50
C VAL A 18 -1.02 4.85 -19.82
N GLU A 19 -2.18 5.25 -20.32
CA GLU A 19 -2.46 6.65 -20.73
C GLU A 19 -3.15 7.46 -19.64
N ARG A 20 -3.71 6.79 -18.63
CA ARG A 20 -4.39 7.43 -17.49
C ARG A 20 -4.22 6.60 -16.22
N THR A 21 -3.98 7.32 -15.12
CA THR A 21 -3.92 6.75 -13.76
C THR A 21 -4.76 7.59 -12.82
N THR A 22 -5.55 6.94 -11.97
CA THR A 22 -6.32 7.59 -10.91
C THR A 22 -5.84 7.06 -9.56
N LEU A 23 -5.54 7.98 -8.63
CA LEU A 23 -5.14 7.66 -7.27
C LEU A 23 -6.05 8.37 -6.28
N LEU A 24 -6.27 7.74 -5.13
CA LEU A 24 -7.14 8.23 -4.08
C LEU A 24 -6.35 8.32 -2.78
N CYS A 25 -6.28 9.51 -2.22
CA CYS A 25 -5.64 9.79 -0.95
C CYS A 25 -6.71 10.02 0.11
N PRO A 26 -6.68 9.33 1.26
CA PRO A 26 -7.66 9.55 2.32
C PRO A 26 -7.49 10.93 2.97
N ALA A 27 -8.50 11.39 3.73
CA ALA A 27 -8.33 12.56 4.59
C ALA A 27 -7.29 12.25 5.68
N PRO A 28 -6.25 13.10 5.86
CA PRO A 28 -5.04 12.68 6.55
C PRO A 28 -5.17 12.58 8.06
N SER A 29 -5.93 13.46 8.70
CA SER A 29 -6.00 13.52 10.16
C SER A 29 -7.22 14.26 10.67
N LEU A 30 -7.66 13.89 11.88
CA LEU A 30 -8.65 14.64 12.66
C LEU A 30 -7.99 15.53 13.74
N SER A 31 -6.67 15.63 13.75
CA SER A 31 -5.91 16.43 14.73
C SER A 31 -5.68 17.85 14.22
N ASP A 32 -6.00 18.83 15.06
CA ASP A 32 -5.76 20.25 14.75
C ASP A 32 -4.27 20.62 14.70
N ILE A 33 -3.42 19.76 15.22
CA ILE A 33 -1.95 19.92 15.25
C ILE A 33 -1.24 19.00 14.24
N ALA A 34 -1.96 18.43 13.29
CA ALA A 34 -1.36 17.62 12.23
C ALA A 34 -0.74 18.48 11.16
N ASP A 35 0.43 18.07 10.68
CA ASP A 35 1.07 18.59 9.47
C ASP A 35 1.20 17.47 8.44
N THR A 36 0.61 17.67 7.27
CA THR A 36 0.58 16.65 6.21
C THR A 36 1.28 17.15 4.96
N SER A 37 2.18 16.34 4.45
CA SER A 37 2.83 16.53 3.15
C SER A 37 2.35 15.51 2.13
N TYR A 38 2.23 15.93 0.89
CA TYR A 38 1.96 15.09 -0.27
C TYR A 38 3.16 15.16 -1.20
N THR A 39 3.67 14.00 -1.59
CA THR A 39 4.75 13.91 -2.57
C THR A 39 4.30 13.07 -3.75
N SER A 40 4.34 13.64 -4.93
CA SER A 40 3.96 13.01 -6.20
C SER A 40 5.19 12.77 -7.05
N PHE A 41 5.24 11.61 -7.70
CA PHE A 41 6.32 11.27 -8.62
C PHE A 41 5.82 10.39 -9.76
N THR A 42 6.34 10.66 -10.97
CA THR A 42 6.20 9.77 -12.13
C THR A 42 7.59 9.44 -12.67
N PRO A 43 7.97 8.16 -12.79
CA PRO A 43 9.18 7.77 -13.49
C PRO A 43 9.13 8.19 -14.96
N VAL A 44 10.27 8.49 -15.54
CA VAL A 44 10.37 8.69 -17.00
C VAL A 44 10.15 7.35 -17.68
N THR A 45 9.10 7.25 -18.51
CA THR A 45 8.75 6.02 -19.24
C THR A 45 8.85 6.25 -20.74
N LYS A 46 9.49 5.33 -21.46
CA LYS A 46 9.58 5.37 -22.91
C LYS A 46 8.23 5.04 -23.55
N GLY A 47 7.97 5.60 -24.72
CA GLY A 47 6.76 5.32 -25.51
C GLY A 47 5.53 6.12 -25.08
N THR A 48 5.66 7.07 -24.14
CA THR A 48 4.59 7.99 -23.78
C THR A 48 4.44 9.12 -24.77
N THR A 49 3.27 9.78 -24.76
CA THR A 49 3.06 11.06 -25.46
C THR A 49 3.93 12.16 -24.85
N SER A 50 4.17 13.24 -25.61
CA SER A 50 4.96 14.38 -25.13
C SER A 50 4.19 15.30 -24.17
N ASP A 51 2.88 15.20 -24.15
CA ASP A 51 1.94 15.99 -23.37
C ASP A 51 1.38 15.20 -22.17
N GLY A 52 0.54 15.85 -21.42
CA GLY A 52 -0.12 15.28 -20.25
C GLY A 52 -0.05 16.20 -19.04
N LYS A 53 -0.76 15.81 -18.01
CA LYS A 53 -0.80 16.50 -16.72
C LYS A 53 -1.07 15.52 -15.60
N ALA A 54 -0.74 15.91 -14.38
CA ALA A 54 -1.18 15.22 -13.16
C ALA A 54 -1.55 16.24 -12.10
N GLU A 55 -2.55 15.94 -11.29
CA GLU A 55 -3.03 16.83 -10.23
C GLU A 55 -3.77 16.06 -9.14
N LEU A 56 -3.77 16.59 -7.91
CA LEU A 56 -4.59 16.14 -6.80
C LEU A 56 -5.67 17.19 -6.51
N GLN A 57 -6.92 16.81 -6.72
CA GLN A 57 -8.09 17.63 -6.43
C GLN A 57 -8.76 17.19 -5.15
N ALA A 58 -9.18 18.14 -4.32
CA ALA A 58 -9.93 17.81 -3.11
C ALA A 58 -11.24 17.09 -3.45
N ALA A 59 -11.50 15.97 -2.78
CA ALA A 59 -12.80 15.32 -2.77
C ALA A 59 -13.79 16.17 -1.98
N THR A 60 -15.08 16.01 -2.27
CA THR A 60 -16.13 16.61 -1.44
C THR A 60 -16.37 15.78 -0.20
N GLU A 61 -16.56 16.43 0.95
CA GLU A 61 -17.11 15.73 2.11
C GLU A 61 -18.58 15.42 1.87
N GLN A 62 -18.99 14.20 2.23
CA GLN A 62 -20.38 13.81 2.16
C GLN A 62 -21.16 14.48 3.28
N SER A 63 -22.07 15.40 2.92
CA SER A 63 -22.96 16.02 3.88
C SER A 63 -24.10 15.07 4.27
N ALA A 64 -24.40 14.95 5.57
CA ALA A 64 -25.54 14.18 6.07
C ALA A 64 -26.90 14.72 5.56
N ASP A 65 -26.97 15.99 5.14
CA ASP A 65 -28.11 16.64 4.53
C ASP A 65 -27.89 16.82 3.03
N GLY A 66 -28.65 16.10 2.22
CA GLY A 66 -28.59 16.11 0.75
C GLY A 66 -28.91 17.45 0.05
N THR A 67 -28.59 18.58 0.66
CA THR A 67 -28.69 19.90 0.07
C THR A 67 -27.43 20.22 -0.72
N SER A 68 -27.52 20.14 -2.04
CA SER A 68 -26.50 20.64 -2.96
C SER A 68 -26.27 22.14 -2.72
N GLY A 69 -25.23 22.45 -1.95
CA GLY A 69 -24.75 23.80 -1.77
C GLY A 69 -24.28 24.37 -3.10
N LYS A 70 -24.45 25.68 -3.30
CA LYS A 70 -24.02 26.48 -4.45
C LYS A 70 -22.68 25.96 -5.00
N LYS A 71 -22.56 25.82 -6.33
CA LYS A 71 -21.32 25.51 -7.04
C LYS A 71 -20.18 26.43 -6.58
N LYS A 72 -19.45 26.03 -5.56
CA LYS A 72 -18.18 26.68 -5.19
C LYS A 72 -17.20 26.40 -6.32
N LYS A 73 -16.44 27.43 -6.71
CA LYS A 73 -15.30 27.26 -7.64
C LYS A 73 -14.45 26.12 -7.15
N ALA A 74 -14.10 25.17 -8.04
CA ALA A 74 -13.25 24.03 -7.67
C ALA A 74 -11.98 24.52 -6.96
N PRO A 75 -11.61 23.96 -5.80
CA PRO A 75 -10.39 24.36 -5.12
C PRO A 75 -9.18 24.11 -6.01
N LYS A 76 -8.10 24.85 -5.80
CA LYS A 76 -6.85 24.62 -6.53
C LYS A 76 -6.29 23.27 -6.15
N PRO A 77 -5.63 22.52 -7.09
CA PRO A 77 -4.91 21.31 -6.77
C PRO A 77 -3.87 21.55 -5.67
N VAL A 78 -3.69 20.60 -4.76
CA VAL A 78 -2.69 20.71 -3.69
C VAL A 78 -1.26 20.59 -4.23
N LEU A 79 -1.09 19.89 -5.33
CA LEU A 79 0.17 19.82 -6.07
C LEU A 79 -0.09 19.67 -7.57
N THR A 80 0.90 20.14 -8.36
CA THR A 80 0.89 20.01 -9.83
C THR A 80 2.31 19.66 -10.29
N PRO A 81 2.58 18.42 -10.71
CA PRO A 81 3.89 18.05 -11.25
C PRO A 81 4.24 18.83 -12.50
N LYS A 82 5.51 19.20 -12.63
CA LYS A 82 6.03 19.98 -13.77
C LYS A 82 6.65 19.10 -14.84
N THR A 83 7.28 17.99 -14.44
CA THR A 83 7.96 17.06 -15.35
C THR A 83 8.09 15.68 -14.71
N PRO A 84 7.93 14.59 -15.48
CA PRO A 84 8.31 13.26 -15.01
C PRO A 84 9.78 13.21 -14.59
N GLY A 85 10.11 12.36 -13.61
CA GLY A 85 11.45 12.19 -13.09
C GLY A 85 11.84 13.18 -11.98
N THR A 86 10.96 14.14 -11.64
CA THR A 86 11.15 15.09 -10.54
C THR A 86 9.93 15.09 -9.63
N PRO A 87 10.07 14.91 -8.31
CA PRO A 87 8.94 14.96 -7.40
C PRO A 87 8.31 16.36 -7.35
N ALA A 88 6.98 16.39 -7.12
CA ALA A 88 6.24 17.59 -6.78
C ALA A 88 5.65 17.42 -5.38
N THR A 89 5.61 18.48 -4.61
CA THR A 89 5.13 18.47 -3.23
C THR A 89 3.98 19.46 -3.02
N GLY A 90 3.15 19.15 -2.04
CA GLY A 90 2.11 20.04 -1.51
C GLY A 90 1.90 19.70 -0.04
N ASP A 91 1.19 20.55 0.67
CA ASP A 91 0.96 20.39 2.11
C ASP A 91 -0.42 20.87 2.54
N THR A 92 -0.87 20.33 3.65
CA THR A 92 -2.03 20.79 4.41
C THR A 92 -1.72 20.71 5.89
N SER A 93 -2.44 21.47 6.72
CA SER A 93 -2.26 21.43 8.18
C SER A 93 -3.61 21.38 8.89
N GLY A 94 -3.61 20.87 10.12
CA GLY A 94 -4.78 20.75 10.96
C GLY A 94 -5.72 19.61 10.59
N SER A 95 -6.92 19.65 11.13
CA SER A 95 -7.96 18.62 10.99
C SER A 95 -8.81 18.76 9.71
N ASP A 96 -8.69 19.86 9.01
CA ASP A 96 -9.54 20.19 7.84
C ASP A 96 -8.95 19.70 6.49
N GLY A 97 -7.86 18.90 6.52
CA GLY A 97 -7.26 18.32 5.31
C GLY A 97 -8.26 17.39 4.61
N PRO A 98 -8.65 17.68 3.36
CA PRO A 98 -9.61 16.84 2.64
C PRO A 98 -8.95 15.53 2.15
N ALA A 99 -9.78 14.56 1.77
CA ALA A 99 -9.34 13.49 0.87
C ALA A 99 -9.09 14.07 -0.53
N TYR A 100 -8.25 13.41 -1.31
CA TYR A 100 -7.95 13.84 -2.67
C TYR A 100 -8.23 12.76 -3.71
N VAL A 101 -8.75 13.20 -4.85
CA VAL A 101 -8.81 12.40 -6.08
C VAL A 101 -7.71 12.88 -7.00
N GLY A 102 -6.77 12.02 -7.30
CA GLY A 102 -5.66 12.30 -8.18
C GLY A 102 -5.89 11.74 -9.58
N THR A 103 -5.53 12.52 -10.61
CA THR A 103 -5.54 12.06 -11.99
C THR A 103 -4.23 12.41 -12.67
N ALA A 104 -3.69 11.45 -13.43
CA ALA A 104 -2.53 11.63 -14.27
C ALA A 104 -2.83 11.14 -15.68
N GLU A 105 -2.42 11.90 -16.68
CA GLU A 105 -2.65 11.62 -18.09
C GLU A 105 -1.37 11.77 -18.91
N GLY A 106 -1.31 11.07 -20.06
CA GLY A 106 -0.18 11.12 -20.97
C GLY A 106 1.13 10.70 -20.31
N ARG A 107 2.18 11.48 -20.46
CA ARG A 107 3.52 11.16 -19.93
C ARG A 107 3.60 11.07 -18.39
N TYR A 108 2.60 11.57 -17.67
CA TYR A 108 2.54 11.49 -16.22
C TYR A 108 1.84 10.23 -15.70
N ALA A 109 1.11 9.50 -16.54
CA ALA A 109 0.29 8.38 -16.10
C ALA A 109 1.10 7.12 -15.72
N PRO A 110 2.11 6.66 -16.49
CA PRO A 110 2.79 5.40 -16.22
C PRO A 110 3.58 5.45 -14.91
N GLY A 111 3.17 4.66 -13.92
CA GLY A 111 3.83 4.57 -12.63
C GLY A 111 3.68 5.79 -11.73
N TRP A 112 2.71 6.65 -12.00
CA TRP A 112 2.44 7.78 -11.11
C TRP A 112 2.11 7.30 -9.71
N SER A 113 2.80 7.86 -8.72
CA SER A 113 2.63 7.55 -7.32
C SER A 113 2.52 8.84 -6.50
N VAL A 114 1.72 8.78 -5.45
CA VAL A 114 1.56 9.86 -4.48
C VAL A 114 1.62 9.26 -3.09
N GLN A 115 2.47 9.84 -2.24
CA GLN A 115 2.54 9.51 -0.84
C GLN A 115 2.03 10.67 0.00
N GLU A 116 1.19 10.34 0.97
CA GLU A 116 0.74 11.20 2.05
C GLU A 116 1.51 10.85 3.31
N THR A 117 2.12 11.83 3.94
CA THR A 117 2.87 11.68 5.18
C THR A 117 2.42 12.73 6.18
N THR A 118 1.96 12.30 7.35
CA THR A 118 1.41 13.17 8.39
C THR A 118 2.21 13.05 9.68
N GLU A 119 2.57 14.17 10.27
CA GLU A 119 3.14 14.24 11.59
C GLU A 119 2.09 14.79 12.58
N VAL A 120 1.89 14.06 13.68
CA VAL A 120 1.01 14.45 14.78
C VAL A 120 1.84 14.49 16.05
N ALA A 121 2.04 15.69 16.58
CA ALA A 121 3.00 15.91 17.69
C ALA A 121 2.53 15.29 19.03
N ALA A 122 1.23 15.20 19.27
CA ALA A 122 0.69 14.70 20.54
C ALA A 122 -0.75 14.18 20.40
N GLY A 123 -1.23 13.44 21.40
CA GLY A 123 -2.58 12.94 21.49
C GLY A 123 -2.77 11.55 20.89
N THR A 124 -4.02 11.14 20.73
CA THR A 124 -4.38 9.87 20.08
C THR A 124 -3.93 9.91 18.63
N GLY A 125 -3.20 8.88 18.22
CA GLY A 125 -2.65 8.83 16.87
C GLY A 125 -1.44 9.72 16.65
N ARG A 126 -0.75 10.15 17.72
CA ARG A 126 0.54 10.85 17.60
C ARG A 126 1.54 10.02 16.79
N GLY A 127 2.54 10.67 16.24
CA GLY A 127 3.66 10.03 15.53
C GLY A 127 3.68 10.36 14.05
N LEU A 128 4.46 9.59 13.31
CA LEU A 128 4.60 9.70 11.87
C LEU A 128 3.65 8.69 11.20
N GLN A 129 2.72 9.19 10.41
CA GLN A 129 1.74 8.38 9.70
C GLN A 129 1.96 8.49 8.19
N GLY A 130 1.92 7.39 7.48
CA GLY A 130 2.11 7.40 6.04
C GLY A 130 1.19 6.44 5.30
N VAL A 131 0.76 6.86 4.13
CA VAL A 131 -0.02 6.02 3.21
C VAL A 131 0.33 6.37 1.77
N ASN A 132 0.46 5.35 0.93
CA ASN A 132 0.45 5.54 -0.51
C ASN A 132 -1.00 5.71 -0.97
N CYS A 133 -1.25 6.75 -1.76
CA CYS A 133 -2.54 6.90 -2.42
C CYS A 133 -2.76 5.72 -3.36
N THR A 134 -3.95 5.15 -3.36
CA THR A 134 -4.25 3.88 -4.04
C THR A 134 -5.15 4.07 -5.25
N GLY A 135 -5.08 3.16 -6.20
CA GLY A 135 -6.09 3.03 -7.25
C GLY A 135 -7.45 2.65 -6.66
N ALA A 136 -8.53 2.94 -7.41
CA ALA A 136 -9.85 2.46 -7.05
C ALA A 136 -9.99 0.98 -7.38
N ASP A 137 -10.66 0.24 -6.48
CA ASP A 137 -10.94 -1.17 -6.63
C ASP A 137 -12.33 -1.51 -6.05
N THR A 138 -12.68 -2.79 -6.06
CA THR A 138 -13.96 -3.31 -5.59
C THR A 138 -13.83 -4.27 -4.41
N ASP A 139 -12.60 -4.65 -4.04
CA ASP A 139 -12.33 -5.63 -3.00
C ASP A 139 -11.06 -5.28 -2.21
N PHE A 140 -11.18 -5.20 -0.87
CA PHE A 140 -10.05 -4.84 -0.01
C PHE A 140 -10.09 -5.63 1.29
N TRP A 141 -8.93 -6.08 1.75
CA TRP A 141 -8.75 -6.82 2.99
C TRP A 141 -7.75 -6.12 3.92
N PHE A 142 -8.16 -5.92 5.17
CA PHE A 142 -7.36 -5.23 6.19
C PHE A 142 -7.23 -6.09 7.46
N PRO A 143 -6.35 -7.09 7.48
CA PRO A 143 -6.05 -7.82 8.71
C PRO A 143 -5.21 -6.96 9.65
N GLY A 144 -5.60 -6.86 10.93
CA GLY A 144 -4.88 -6.06 11.94
C GLY A 144 -5.62 -4.82 12.44
N THR A 145 -6.87 -4.62 12.04
CA THR A 145 -7.75 -3.60 12.61
C THR A 145 -8.20 -3.98 14.01
N SER A 146 -8.80 -3.05 14.74
CA SER A 146 -9.24 -3.25 16.12
C SER A 146 -10.43 -2.38 16.50
N THR A 147 -11.28 -2.93 17.38
CA THR A 147 -12.32 -2.18 18.09
C THR A 147 -12.10 -2.19 19.61
N ALA A 148 -10.92 -2.62 20.06
CA ALA A 148 -10.57 -2.66 21.47
C ALA A 148 -10.49 -1.28 22.10
N ALA A 149 -10.61 -1.23 23.42
CA ALA A 149 -10.41 0.00 24.17
C ALA A 149 -9.01 0.59 23.91
N GLY A 150 -8.92 1.91 23.74
CA GLY A 150 -7.68 2.60 23.39
C GLY A 150 -7.36 2.61 21.90
N ARG A 151 -8.16 1.94 21.06
CA ARG A 151 -8.06 1.97 19.59
C ARG A 151 -9.22 2.77 19.00
N THR A 152 -8.88 3.54 17.98
CA THR A 152 -9.85 4.30 17.17
C THR A 152 -9.48 4.08 15.70
N ASP A 153 -10.12 3.10 15.09
CA ASP A 153 -9.84 2.71 13.72
C ASP A 153 -10.95 3.18 12.78
N TYR A 154 -10.56 3.82 11.68
CA TYR A 154 -11.47 4.28 10.62
C TYR A 154 -11.15 3.58 9.30
N VAL A 155 -12.19 3.14 8.60
CA VAL A 155 -12.11 2.87 7.17
C VAL A 155 -12.40 4.16 6.42
N HIS A 156 -11.47 4.63 5.60
CA HIS A 156 -11.68 5.76 4.72
C HIS A 156 -12.03 5.26 3.33
N LEU A 157 -13.20 5.68 2.82
CA LEU A 157 -13.69 5.36 1.48
C LEU A 157 -13.70 6.64 0.64
N THR A 158 -13.20 6.56 -0.60
CA THR A 158 -13.23 7.70 -1.53
C THR A 158 -13.72 7.23 -2.89
N ASN A 159 -14.73 7.89 -3.42
CA ASN A 159 -15.32 7.58 -4.73
C ASN A 159 -14.79 8.53 -5.80
N PRO A 160 -14.08 8.04 -6.82
CA PRO A 160 -13.54 8.88 -7.89
C PRO A 160 -14.52 9.18 -9.03
N ASP A 161 -15.67 8.51 -9.07
CA ASP A 161 -16.56 8.48 -10.23
C ASP A 161 -17.75 9.45 -10.10
N ASP A 162 -18.42 9.70 -11.21
CA ASP A 162 -19.62 10.56 -11.30
C ASP A 162 -20.91 9.88 -10.78
N SER A 163 -20.83 8.59 -10.46
CA SER A 163 -21.93 7.80 -9.90
C SER A 163 -21.63 7.41 -8.47
N ALA A 164 -22.66 7.29 -7.63
CA ALA A 164 -22.49 6.80 -6.27
C ALA A 164 -21.99 5.35 -6.25
N ALA A 165 -21.11 5.04 -5.29
CA ALA A 165 -20.70 3.68 -4.98
C ALA A 165 -21.51 3.14 -3.78
N VAL A 166 -21.72 1.84 -3.76
CA VAL A 166 -22.37 1.13 -2.64
C VAL A 166 -21.42 0.09 -2.09
N VAL A 167 -21.13 0.15 -0.81
CA VAL A 167 -20.04 -0.58 -0.17
C VAL A 167 -20.56 -1.31 1.07
N ASP A 168 -20.08 -2.54 1.26
CA ASP A 168 -20.22 -3.30 2.50
C ASP A 168 -18.90 -3.33 3.25
N ILE A 169 -18.96 -3.16 4.56
CA ILE A 169 -17.83 -3.35 5.46
C ILE A 169 -18.17 -4.51 6.38
N GLU A 170 -17.44 -5.59 6.25
CA GLU A 170 -17.58 -6.80 7.04
C GLU A 170 -16.42 -6.92 8.03
N LEU A 171 -16.70 -7.39 9.24
CA LEU A 171 -15.73 -7.55 10.31
C LEU A 171 -15.61 -9.03 10.68
N TYR A 172 -14.39 -9.55 10.71
CA TYR A 172 -14.10 -10.93 11.08
C TYR A 172 -13.15 -10.96 12.28
N GLY A 173 -13.62 -11.54 13.37
CA GLY A 173 -12.86 -11.72 14.60
C GLY A 173 -12.35 -13.16 14.76
N LYS A 174 -11.82 -13.45 15.94
CA LYS A 174 -11.28 -14.76 16.30
C LYS A 174 -12.31 -15.90 16.28
N ASP A 175 -13.59 -15.58 16.43
CA ASP A 175 -14.70 -16.54 16.49
C ASP A 175 -15.59 -16.49 15.24
N GLY A 176 -15.20 -15.74 14.21
CA GLY A 176 -15.92 -15.60 12.95
C GLY A 176 -16.39 -14.17 12.68
N GLN A 177 -17.34 -14.05 11.75
CA GLN A 177 -17.90 -12.76 11.34
C GLN A 177 -18.70 -12.11 12.48
N LEU A 178 -18.43 -10.83 12.75
CA LEU A 178 -19.21 -10.03 13.69
C LEU A 178 -20.50 -9.56 13.01
N LYS A 179 -21.58 -9.56 13.76
CA LYS A 179 -22.86 -9.03 13.26
C LYS A 179 -22.81 -7.51 13.19
N SER A 180 -23.18 -6.97 12.04
CA SER A 180 -23.32 -5.54 11.81
C SER A 180 -24.54 -5.30 10.93
N SER A 181 -25.46 -4.45 11.38
CA SER A 181 -26.61 -4.03 10.58
C SER A 181 -26.37 -2.73 9.82
N VAL A 182 -25.30 -2.01 10.16
CA VAL A 182 -24.96 -0.68 9.60
C VAL A 182 -23.75 -0.70 8.71
N GLY A 183 -23.04 -1.84 8.63
CA GLY A 183 -21.91 -2.04 7.72
C GLY A 183 -22.30 -2.37 6.28
N GLU A 184 -23.60 -2.60 6.02
CA GLU A 184 -24.09 -2.98 4.69
C GLU A 184 -24.71 -1.79 3.96
N GLY A 185 -24.47 -1.72 2.65
CA GLY A 185 -25.12 -0.73 1.78
C GLY A 185 -24.69 0.72 2.04
N ILE A 186 -23.48 0.94 2.52
CA ILE A 186 -22.93 2.28 2.73
C ILE A 186 -22.80 2.96 1.37
N THR A 187 -23.47 4.09 1.22
CA THR A 187 -23.41 4.86 -0.03
C THR A 187 -22.30 5.91 0.06
N VAL A 188 -21.38 5.90 -0.90
CA VAL A 188 -20.39 6.95 -1.09
C VAL A 188 -20.78 7.78 -2.31
N ALA A 189 -21.14 9.03 -2.09
CA ALA A 189 -21.59 9.93 -3.15
C ALA A 189 -20.50 10.16 -4.22
N PRO A 190 -20.86 10.61 -5.43
CA PRO A 190 -19.88 10.95 -6.47
C PRO A 190 -18.82 11.93 -5.96
N HIS A 191 -17.57 11.65 -6.24
CA HIS A 191 -16.39 12.49 -5.86
C HIS A 191 -16.30 12.81 -4.36
N ALA A 192 -16.94 12.01 -3.52
CA ALA A 192 -16.96 12.20 -2.07
C ALA A 192 -16.05 11.23 -1.33
N SER A 193 -15.71 11.58 -0.10
CA SER A 193 -15.07 10.69 0.86
C SER A 193 -15.95 10.47 2.09
N GLU A 194 -15.88 9.27 2.64
CA GLU A 194 -16.63 8.85 3.81
C GLU A 194 -15.71 8.11 4.79
N PRO A 195 -15.39 8.68 5.96
CA PRO A 195 -14.72 7.96 7.03
C PRO A 195 -15.75 7.16 7.84
N VAL A 196 -15.50 5.88 8.03
CA VAL A 196 -16.36 4.97 8.81
C VAL A 196 -15.62 4.49 10.05
N LEU A 197 -16.08 4.89 11.22
CA LEU A 197 -15.51 4.46 12.49
C LEU A 197 -15.89 3.00 12.77
N LEU A 198 -14.90 2.11 12.89
CA LEU A 198 -15.16 0.67 13.05
C LEU A 198 -15.97 0.33 14.30
N SER A 199 -15.76 1.04 15.41
CA SER A 199 -16.50 0.81 16.65
C SER A 199 -18.01 1.14 16.57
N THR A 200 -18.45 1.80 15.49
CA THR A 200 -19.89 2.03 15.23
C THR A 200 -20.54 0.87 14.48
N LEU A 201 -19.75 -0.02 13.90
CA LEU A 201 -20.24 -1.16 13.12
C LEU A 201 -20.56 -2.38 13.96
N SER A 202 -19.96 -2.50 15.15
CA SER A 202 -20.18 -3.61 16.07
C SER A 202 -19.95 -3.17 17.52
N ASP A 203 -20.78 -3.65 18.42
CA ASP A 203 -20.63 -3.44 19.88
C ASP A 203 -19.51 -4.33 20.48
N GLU A 204 -19.07 -5.33 19.76
CA GLU A 204 -18.01 -6.22 20.22
C GLU A 204 -16.65 -5.54 20.21
N LYS A 205 -15.92 -5.69 21.31
CA LYS A 205 -14.55 -5.18 21.45
C LYS A 205 -13.55 -6.31 21.18
N GLN A 206 -12.83 -6.21 20.08
CA GLN A 206 -11.82 -7.20 19.68
C GLN A 206 -10.51 -6.52 19.32
N THR A 207 -9.40 -7.14 19.75
CA THR A 207 -8.04 -6.60 19.58
C THR A 207 -7.54 -6.77 18.16
N ASP A 208 -7.86 -7.89 17.52
CA ASP A 208 -7.43 -8.23 16.17
C ASP A 208 -8.65 -8.61 15.33
N LEU A 209 -8.90 -7.79 14.33
CA LEU A 209 -9.96 -8.00 13.36
C LEU A 209 -9.37 -8.01 11.95
N THR A 210 -10.06 -8.68 11.05
CA THR A 210 -9.91 -8.47 9.62
C THR A 210 -11.14 -7.73 9.11
N VAL A 211 -10.91 -6.61 8.47
CA VAL A 211 -11.95 -5.84 7.77
C VAL A 211 -11.93 -6.23 6.30
N HIS A 212 -13.10 -6.54 5.78
CA HIS A 212 -13.35 -6.72 4.34
C HIS A 212 -14.20 -5.56 3.84
N VAL A 213 -13.71 -4.87 2.84
CA VAL A 213 -14.46 -3.84 2.12
C VAL A 213 -14.83 -4.42 0.76
N ASN A 214 -16.12 -4.68 0.58
CA ASN A 214 -16.69 -5.24 -0.65
C ASN A 214 -17.60 -4.22 -1.32
N VAL A 215 -17.33 -3.90 -2.58
CA VAL A 215 -18.08 -2.89 -3.32
C VAL A 215 -19.15 -3.57 -4.18
N ARG A 216 -20.43 -3.35 -3.84
CA ARG A 216 -21.57 -3.89 -4.59
C ARG A 216 -21.78 -3.19 -5.93
N SER A 217 -21.48 -1.89 -5.97
CA SER A 217 -21.69 -1.05 -7.15
C SER A 217 -20.68 0.11 -7.18
N GLY A 218 -20.12 0.38 -8.34
CA GLY A 218 -19.06 1.37 -8.52
C GLY A 218 -17.69 0.82 -8.10
N ARG A 219 -16.82 1.71 -7.66
CA ARG A 219 -15.48 1.42 -7.15
C ARG A 219 -15.05 2.52 -6.19
N VAL A 220 -14.17 2.21 -5.26
CA VAL A 220 -13.66 3.18 -4.28
C VAL A 220 -12.16 2.99 -4.04
N GLY A 221 -11.50 3.99 -3.49
CA GLY A 221 -10.26 3.81 -2.74
C GLY A 221 -10.60 3.49 -1.30
N ALA A 222 -9.86 2.59 -0.66
CA ALA A 222 -10.04 2.26 0.73
C ALA A 222 -8.69 2.15 1.45
N SER A 223 -8.63 2.68 2.67
CA SER A 223 -7.50 2.58 3.59
C SER A 223 -8.01 2.57 5.02
N VAL A 224 -7.27 1.96 5.93
CA VAL A 224 -7.61 1.99 7.37
C VAL A 224 -6.64 2.90 8.09
N GLN A 225 -7.17 3.87 8.83
CA GLN A 225 -6.41 4.65 9.79
C GLN A 225 -6.56 4.02 11.17
N ALA A 226 -5.46 3.53 11.72
CA ALA A 226 -5.41 2.84 13.01
C ALA A 226 -4.76 3.75 14.04
N LEU A 227 -5.53 4.27 14.97
CA LEU A 227 -5.07 5.18 16.02
C LEU A 227 -5.06 4.46 17.35
N ASP A 228 -3.94 4.54 18.08
CA ASP A 228 -3.74 3.91 19.37
C ASP A 228 -3.31 4.96 20.42
N ASP A 229 -3.94 4.94 21.59
CA ASP A 229 -3.68 5.90 22.67
C ASP A 229 -2.28 5.76 23.28
N LYS A 230 -1.67 4.58 23.18
CA LYS A 230 -0.38 4.25 23.83
C LYS A 230 0.79 4.26 22.87
N THR A 231 0.57 3.73 21.65
CA THR A 231 1.64 3.48 20.68
C THR A 231 1.52 4.32 19.40
N GLY A 232 0.69 5.38 19.46
CA GLY A 232 0.51 6.29 18.34
C GLY A 232 -0.41 5.75 17.25
N GLY A 233 -0.30 6.28 16.05
CA GLY A 233 -1.13 5.87 14.93
C GLY A 233 -0.36 5.73 13.65
N ASP A 234 -0.89 4.90 12.75
CA ASP A 234 -0.44 4.82 11.36
C ASP A 234 -1.57 4.28 10.48
N TRP A 235 -1.31 4.29 9.19
CA TRP A 235 -2.19 3.69 8.20
C TRP A 235 -1.90 2.20 8.03
N LEU A 236 -2.96 1.41 7.92
CA LEU A 236 -2.93 0.05 7.43
C LEU A 236 -3.46 0.06 5.99
N ALA A 237 -2.58 -0.17 5.04
CA ALA A 237 -2.96 -0.37 3.65
C ALA A 237 -3.57 -1.77 3.44
N ALA A 238 -4.34 -1.95 2.37
CA ALA A 238 -4.90 -3.25 2.04
C ALA A 238 -3.80 -4.30 1.82
N SER A 239 -4.03 -5.51 2.33
CA SER A 239 -3.24 -6.69 1.95
C SER A 239 -3.32 -6.93 0.45
N ALA A 240 -2.30 -7.54 -0.12
CA ALA A 240 -2.43 -8.16 -1.43
C ALA A 240 -3.62 -9.13 -1.47
N ASP A 241 -4.13 -9.39 -2.66
CA ASP A 241 -5.22 -10.33 -2.87
C ASP A 241 -4.96 -11.68 -2.17
N PRO A 242 -6.01 -12.38 -1.72
CA PRO A 242 -5.85 -13.67 -1.06
C PRO A 242 -4.98 -14.63 -1.88
N SER A 243 -3.95 -15.18 -1.25
CA SER A 243 -2.97 -16.06 -1.87
C SER A 243 -2.51 -17.16 -0.92
N GLY A 244 -2.12 -18.31 -1.47
CA GLY A 244 -1.55 -19.41 -0.69
C GLY A 244 -0.16 -19.12 -0.16
N SER A 245 0.57 -18.18 -0.77
CA SER A 245 1.90 -17.75 -0.33
C SER A 245 1.93 -16.24 -0.25
N LEU A 246 2.49 -15.70 0.84
CA LEU A 246 2.55 -14.27 1.11
C LEU A 246 3.95 -13.83 1.54
N VAL A 247 4.29 -12.59 1.20
CA VAL A 247 5.51 -11.92 1.65
C VAL A 247 5.14 -10.58 2.29
N LEU A 248 5.67 -10.35 3.50
CA LEU A 248 5.51 -9.14 4.28
C LEU A 248 6.90 -8.54 4.50
N PRO A 249 7.36 -7.63 3.60
CA PRO A 249 8.74 -7.19 3.55
C PRO A 249 9.06 -6.06 4.49
N GLY A 250 10.32 -5.95 4.90
CA GLY A 250 10.87 -4.73 5.49
C GLY A 250 10.54 -4.54 6.96
N ILE A 251 10.58 -5.59 7.77
CA ILE A 251 10.51 -5.46 9.23
C ILE A 251 11.76 -4.69 9.68
N PRO A 252 11.61 -3.54 10.39
CA PRO A 252 12.74 -2.78 10.89
C PRO A 252 13.63 -3.62 11.83
N LYS A 253 14.94 -3.46 11.69
CA LYS A 253 15.93 -4.20 12.50
C LYS A 253 15.80 -3.96 14.01
N ASP A 254 15.27 -2.82 14.41
CA ASP A 254 15.05 -2.43 15.79
C ASP A 254 13.60 -2.61 16.26
N ALA A 255 12.79 -3.38 15.51
CA ALA A 255 11.46 -3.77 15.96
C ALA A 255 11.54 -4.52 17.28
N THR A 256 10.78 -4.06 18.27
CA THR A 256 10.75 -4.66 19.62
C THR A 256 9.64 -5.67 19.76
N ASP A 257 8.61 -5.56 18.93
CA ASP A 257 7.51 -6.52 18.87
C ASP A 257 6.91 -6.56 17.46
N VAL A 258 6.63 -7.78 16.99
CA VAL A 258 6.01 -8.05 15.69
C VAL A 258 4.83 -8.98 15.90
N ARG A 259 3.64 -8.53 15.55
CA ARG A 259 2.42 -9.33 15.63
C ARG A 259 1.93 -9.66 14.22
N LEU A 260 1.75 -10.94 13.94
CA LEU A 260 1.20 -11.44 12.69
C LEU A 260 -0.31 -11.64 12.83
N ILE A 261 -1.07 -11.06 11.93
CA ILE A 261 -2.52 -11.22 11.83
C ILE A 261 -2.84 -11.80 10.45
N ALA A 262 -3.60 -12.89 10.41
CA ALA A 262 -3.98 -13.57 9.17
C ALA A 262 -5.44 -13.99 9.18
N PHE A 263 -6.01 -14.10 7.99
CA PHE A 263 -7.40 -14.48 7.78
C PHE A 263 -7.52 -15.28 6.48
N THR A 264 -8.42 -16.25 6.45
CA THR A 264 -8.83 -16.93 5.22
C THR A 264 -10.33 -16.83 5.05
N ASP A 265 -10.74 -16.41 3.85
CA ASP A 265 -12.14 -16.41 3.41
C ASP A 265 -12.42 -17.71 2.67
N GLY A 266 -13.47 -18.39 3.03
CA GLY A 266 -13.83 -19.67 2.43
C GLY A 266 -14.06 -20.76 3.46
N ASP A 267 -14.17 -22.00 2.99
CA ASP A 267 -14.61 -23.16 3.79
C ASP A 267 -13.45 -24.03 4.28
N ALA A 268 -12.22 -23.72 3.87
CA ALA A 268 -11.06 -24.52 4.22
C ALA A 268 -10.11 -23.76 5.17
N ASP A 269 -9.61 -24.47 6.17
CA ASP A 269 -8.54 -23.96 7.05
C ASP A 269 -7.23 -23.85 6.26
N ALA A 270 -6.41 -22.86 6.57
CA ALA A 270 -5.08 -22.71 6.01
C ALA A 270 -4.01 -23.08 7.04
N ASP A 271 -3.05 -23.90 6.62
CA ASP A 271 -1.86 -24.23 7.39
C ASP A 271 -0.62 -23.69 6.68
N LEU A 272 0.08 -22.80 7.35
CA LEU A 272 1.20 -22.05 6.80
C LEU A 272 2.50 -22.34 7.52
N LYS A 273 3.59 -22.49 6.77
CA LYS A 273 4.96 -22.38 7.29
C LYS A 273 5.30 -20.91 7.46
N VAL A 274 5.85 -20.56 8.61
CA VAL A 274 6.31 -19.21 8.93
C VAL A 274 7.83 -19.18 8.84
N ARG A 275 8.37 -18.30 7.99
CA ARG A 275 9.81 -18.11 7.84
C ARG A 275 10.17 -16.64 7.84
N LEU A 276 11.32 -16.33 8.41
CA LEU A 276 11.93 -15.01 8.34
C LEU A 276 13.06 -15.05 7.32
N ALA A 277 12.97 -14.26 6.27
CA ALA A 277 14.09 -13.98 5.38
C ALA A 277 15.00 -12.95 6.06
N SER A 278 16.11 -13.41 6.62
CA SER A 278 17.15 -12.61 7.26
C SER A 278 18.22 -12.21 6.24
N PRO A 279 19.24 -11.42 6.61
CA PRO A 279 20.37 -11.16 5.71
C PRO A 279 21.16 -12.40 5.29
N ASP A 280 21.15 -13.45 6.13
CA ASP A 280 21.93 -14.67 5.92
C ASP A 280 21.13 -15.84 5.32
N GLY A 281 19.81 -15.73 5.25
CA GLY A 281 18.94 -16.76 4.70
C GLY A 281 17.59 -16.88 5.41
N LEU A 282 16.83 -17.91 5.04
CA LEU A 282 15.54 -18.22 5.66
C LEU A 282 15.74 -18.87 7.03
N ILE A 283 15.12 -18.27 8.05
CA ILE A 283 15.13 -18.77 9.42
C ILE A 283 13.70 -19.16 9.81
N THR A 284 13.57 -20.21 10.57
CA THR A 284 12.30 -20.61 11.19
C THR A 284 12.22 -19.99 12.59
N PRO A 285 11.25 -19.11 12.88
CA PRO A 285 11.09 -18.55 14.22
C PRO A 285 10.73 -19.63 15.23
N ALA A 286 11.52 -19.76 16.30
CA ALA A 286 11.30 -20.76 17.33
C ALA A 286 9.96 -20.54 18.05
N GLY A 287 9.14 -21.60 18.14
CA GLY A 287 7.81 -21.55 18.73
C GLY A 287 6.72 -20.98 17.81
N ASN A 288 7.09 -20.55 16.60
CA ASN A 288 6.17 -20.04 15.58
C ASN A 288 6.52 -20.59 14.19
N GLU A 289 6.79 -21.89 14.13
CA GLU A 289 7.21 -22.57 12.89
C GLU A 289 6.07 -22.65 11.87
N THR A 290 4.84 -22.73 12.38
CA THR A 290 3.61 -22.83 11.60
C THR A 290 2.51 -21.93 12.15
N LEU A 291 1.59 -21.57 11.30
CA LEU A 291 0.37 -20.85 11.65
C LEU A 291 -0.84 -21.58 11.09
N HIS A 292 -1.79 -21.90 11.97
CA HIS A 292 -3.09 -22.45 11.59
C HIS A 292 -4.13 -21.33 11.59
N VAL A 293 -4.79 -21.14 10.46
CA VAL A 293 -5.85 -20.13 10.27
C VAL A 293 -7.15 -20.86 9.96
N LYS A 294 -8.10 -20.80 10.89
CA LYS A 294 -9.43 -21.37 10.66
C LYS A 294 -10.23 -20.59 9.64
N ALA A 295 -10.98 -21.31 8.82
CA ALA A 295 -11.88 -20.75 7.83
C ALA A 295 -12.83 -19.71 8.45
N GLY A 296 -12.88 -18.51 7.87
CA GLY A 296 -13.74 -17.42 8.30
C GLY A 296 -13.37 -16.75 9.63
N MET A 297 -12.18 -17.03 10.18
CA MET A 297 -11.74 -16.52 11.47
C MET A 297 -10.38 -15.79 11.35
N THR A 298 -10.22 -14.72 12.12
CA THR A 298 -8.94 -14.02 12.23
C THR A 298 -8.07 -14.68 13.28
N THR A 299 -6.84 -15.00 12.89
CA THR A 299 -5.80 -15.55 13.77
C THR A 299 -4.70 -14.53 13.95
N ALA A 300 -4.22 -14.38 15.19
CA ALA A 300 -3.08 -13.51 15.50
C ALA A 300 -2.06 -14.25 16.36
N THR A 301 -0.78 -13.97 16.13
CA THR A 301 0.31 -14.52 16.94
C THR A 301 1.42 -13.49 17.12
N ASP A 302 2.02 -13.49 18.32
CA ASP A 302 3.16 -12.63 18.64
C ASP A 302 4.47 -13.33 18.26
N LEU A 303 5.27 -12.68 17.44
CA LEU A 303 6.60 -13.13 17.04
C LEU A 303 7.70 -12.46 17.88
N GLY A 304 7.34 -11.49 18.73
CA GLY A 304 8.28 -10.73 19.55
C GLY A 304 9.30 -9.95 18.71
N ASP A 305 10.54 -9.91 19.17
CA ASP A 305 11.68 -9.27 18.48
C ASP A 305 12.31 -10.21 17.42
N VAL A 306 11.50 -10.78 16.56
CA VAL A 306 11.85 -11.85 15.63
C VAL A 306 13.07 -11.56 14.76
N THR A 307 13.34 -10.29 14.43
CA THR A 307 14.49 -9.88 13.61
C THR A 307 15.81 -9.86 14.37
N ARG A 308 15.78 -9.80 15.69
CA ARG A 308 16.96 -9.78 16.57
C ARG A 308 18.05 -8.79 16.17
N GLY A 309 17.65 -7.60 15.76
CA GLY A 309 18.56 -6.51 15.39
C GLY A 309 19.04 -6.51 13.94
N GLU A 310 18.50 -7.38 13.10
CA GLU A 310 18.84 -7.48 11.68
C GLU A 310 17.63 -7.13 10.79
N ALA A 311 17.87 -6.85 9.51
CA ALA A 311 16.80 -6.72 8.53
C ALA A 311 16.03 -8.04 8.39
N GLY A 312 14.73 -7.98 8.13
CA GLY A 312 13.92 -9.18 7.94
C GLY A 312 12.64 -8.94 7.18
N SER A 313 12.14 -10.01 6.61
CA SER A 313 10.82 -10.06 5.96
C SER A 313 10.16 -11.37 6.28
N LEU A 314 8.85 -11.35 6.53
CA LEU A 314 8.13 -12.58 6.79
C LEU A 314 7.68 -13.24 5.48
N VAL A 315 7.87 -14.55 5.38
CA VAL A 315 7.47 -15.37 4.25
C VAL A 315 6.55 -16.47 4.75
N LEU A 316 5.32 -16.48 4.24
CA LEU A 316 4.31 -17.49 4.55
C LEU A 316 4.11 -18.38 3.33
N THR A 317 4.21 -19.68 3.51
CA THR A 317 4.00 -20.68 2.44
C THR A 317 3.12 -21.80 2.96
N PRO A 318 2.32 -22.48 2.11
CA PRO A 318 1.49 -23.60 2.57
C PRO A 318 2.34 -24.77 3.07
N THR A 319 1.87 -25.44 4.12
CA THR A 319 2.49 -26.71 4.58
C THR A 319 2.23 -27.84 3.61
N ASP A 320 0.98 -27.96 3.16
CA ASP A 320 0.51 -28.99 2.22
C ASP A 320 -0.37 -28.38 1.14
N GLN A 321 -1.65 -28.17 1.44
CA GLN A 321 -2.62 -27.62 0.51
C GLN A 321 -2.55 -26.08 0.53
N SER A 322 -2.54 -25.49 -0.66
CA SER A 322 -2.60 -24.04 -0.83
C SER A 322 -4.03 -23.54 -0.62
N VAL A 323 -4.24 -22.79 0.46
CA VAL A 323 -5.51 -22.11 0.77
C VAL A 323 -5.24 -20.60 0.77
N PRO A 324 -6.04 -19.80 0.05
CA PRO A 324 -5.84 -18.35 -0.02
C PRO A 324 -5.99 -17.67 1.34
N VAL A 325 -5.01 -16.85 1.71
CA VAL A 325 -4.99 -16.06 2.96
C VAL A 325 -4.63 -14.62 2.68
N VAL A 326 -5.06 -13.73 3.56
CA VAL A 326 -4.59 -12.35 3.66
C VAL A 326 -3.88 -12.17 4.99
N ALA A 327 -2.89 -11.30 5.05
CA ALA A 327 -2.12 -11.09 6.27
C ALA A 327 -1.52 -9.68 6.35
N ALA A 328 -1.25 -9.25 7.58
CA ALA A 328 -0.46 -8.07 7.86
C ALA A 328 0.36 -8.27 9.15
N LEU A 329 1.42 -7.48 9.28
CA LEU A 329 2.18 -7.34 10.52
C LEU A 329 1.83 -6.01 11.18
N ARG A 330 1.66 -6.03 12.50
CA ARG A 330 1.77 -4.85 13.34
C ARG A 330 3.16 -4.83 13.96
N VAL A 331 3.91 -3.78 13.71
CA VAL A 331 5.31 -3.64 14.11
C VAL A 331 5.42 -2.53 15.13
N THR A 332 6.02 -2.81 16.28
CA THR A 332 6.27 -1.83 17.34
C THR A 332 7.76 -1.58 17.47
N ARG A 333 8.15 -0.31 17.62
CA ARG A 333 9.52 0.13 17.92
C ARG A 333 9.52 0.91 19.24
N GLY A 334 10.66 0.94 19.90
CA GLY A 334 10.85 1.68 21.15
C GLY A 334 10.56 0.88 22.40
N LYS A 335 10.75 1.53 23.55
CA LYS A 335 10.56 0.95 24.89
C LYS A 335 9.29 1.46 25.54
N SER A 336 8.82 0.78 26.56
CA SER A 336 7.63 1.14 27.33
C SER A 336 7.53 2.65 27.61
N GLY A 337 6.38 3.24 27.27
CA GLY A 337 6.13 4.69 27.38
C GLY A 337 6.65 5.53 26.20
N LYS A 338 7.48 4.96 25.33
CA LYS A 338 8.03 5.61 24.12
C LYS A 338 7.98 4.64 22.93
N GLN A 339 6.82 4.09 22.68
CA GLN A 339 6.62 3.13 21.60
C GLN A 339 5.80 3.76 20.47
N GLU A 340 6.14 3.36 19.25
CA GLU A 340 5.40 3.69 18.04
C GLU A 340 5.10 2.42 17.25
N THR A 341 3.99 2.44 16.53
CA THR A 341 3.48 1.30 15.77
C THR A 341 3.30 1.66 14.30
N ALA A 342 3.68 0.75 13.42
CA ALA A 342 3.39 0.78 11.99
C ALA A 342 2.92 -0.59 11.51
N TYR A 343 2.47 -0.67 10.26
CA TYR A 343 1.91 -1.87 9.66
C TYR A 343 2.62 -2.26 8.38
N ILE A 344 2.74 -3.57 8.16
CA ILE A 344 3.25 -4.13 6.90
C ILE A 344 2.18 -5.11 6.39
N PRO A 345 1.35 -4.73 5.41
CA PRO A 345 0.47 -5.69 4.77
C PRO A 345 1.26 -6.63 3.86
N ALA A 346 0.76 -7.83 3.64
CA ALA A 346 1.27 -8.67 2.56
C ALA A 346 1.17 -7.92 1.24
N THR A 347 2.19 -8.02 0.40
CA THR A 347 2.29 -7.24 -0.84
C THR A 347 2.59 -8.13 -2.04
N ALA A 348 2.20 -7.65 -3.21
CA ALA A 348 2.65 -8.20 -4.49
C ALA A 348 4.14 -7.90 -4.73
N PRO A 349 4.83 -8.66 -5.58
CA PRO A 349 6.21 -8.35 -5.95
C PRO A 349 6.33 -7.02 -6.69
N VAL A 350 7.54 -6.47 -6.71
CA VAL A 350 7.86 -5.24 -7.45
C VAL A 350 7.49 -5.35 -8.95
N GLY A 351 7.52 -6.54 -9.51
CA GLY A 351 7.20 -6.75 -10.91
C GLY A 351 8.21 -6.05 -11.83
N THR A 352 7.73 -5.19 -12.72
CA THR A 352 8.59 -4.44 -13.65
C THR A 352 9.26 -3.25 -12.96
N ARG A 353 8.51 -2.54 -12.12
CA ARG A 353 8.97 -1.32 -11.46
C ARG A 353 8.07 -0.97 -10.27
N ALA A 354 8.69 -0.46 -9.22
CA ALA A 354 7.97 0.13 -8.09
C ALA A 354 8.60 1.46 -7.69
N THR A 355 7.83 2.35 -7.09
CA THR A 355 8.29 3.68 -6.68
C THR A 355 7.88 4.00 -5.25
N SER A 356 8.83 4.54 -4.48
CA SER A 356 8.59 5.25 -3.24
C SER A 356 8.76 6.74 -3.50
N ALA A 357 7.69 7.52 -3.44
CA ALA A 357 7.70 8.90 -3.88
C ALA A 357 8.42 9.85 -2.92
N ASP A 358 8.40 9.57 -1.62
CA ASP A 358 8.87 10.45 -0.56
C ASP A 358 10.00 9.82 0.25
N ASN A 359 11.19 10.39 0.15
CA ASN A 359 12.36 9.93 0.87
C ASN A 359 13.22 11.10 1.37
N SER A 360 13.87 10.88 2.50
CA SER A 360 14.84 11.80 3.06
C SER A 360 16.23 11.17 3.09
N GLY A 361 17.28 12.00 3.02
CA GLY A 361 18.66 11.53 2.99
C GLY A 361 19.12 10.78 4.26
N LYS A 362 18.40 10.91 5.37
CA LYS A 362 18.76 10.30 6.66
C LYS A 362 17.66 9.45 7.30
N GLY A 363 16.41 9.60 6.89
CA GLY A 363 15.27 8.94 7.53
C GLY A 363 14.73 7.74 6.77
N SER A 364 15.11 7.56 5.51
CA SER A 364 14.59 6.51 4.66
C SER A 364 15.47 5.26 4.67
N THR A 365 14.82 4.10 4.81
CA THR A 365 15.43 2.78 4.64
C THR A 365 14.68 2.02 3.56
N LEU A 366 15.39 1.53 2.54
CA LEU A 366 14.84 0.66 1.50
C LEU A 366 15.21 -0.79 1.82
N SER A 367 14.22 -1.63 2.03
CA SER A 367 14.37 -3.05 2.31
C SER A 367 13.92 -3.86 1.10
N LEU A 368 14.78 -4.76 0.61
CA LEU A 368 14.50 -5.63 -0.52
C LEU A 368 14.68 -7.09 -0.11
N THR A 369 13.75 -7.94 -0.52
CA THR A 369 13.82 -9.38 -0.27
C THR A 369 13.57 -10.19 -1.54
N ALA A 370 14.33 -11.28 -1.70
CA ALA A 370 14.21 -12.24 -2.80
C ALA A 370 13.95 -13.64 -2.21
N PRO A 371 12.67 -14.01 -1.94
CA PRO A 371 12.36 -15.19 -1.13
C PRO A 371 12.71 -16.51 -1.80
N THR A 372 12.70 -16.61 -3.12
CA THR A 372 12.81 -17.87 -3.86
C THR A 372 13.92 -17.94 -4.91
N GLY A 373 14.59 -16.85 -5.20
CA GLY A 373 15.65 -16.82 -6.20
C GLY A 373 16.50 -15.56 -6.11
N THR A 374 17.80 -15.68 -6.31
CA THR A 374 18.68 -14.51 -6.35
C THR A 374 18.24 -13.57 -7.46
N ALA A 375 18.24 -12.28 -7.17
CA ALA A 375 17.79 -11.24 -8.09
C ALA A 375 18.80 -10.08 -8.16
N GLN A 376 18.87 -9.47 -9.33
CA GLN A 376 19.55 -8.18 -9.51
C GLN A 376 18.53 -7.07 -9.65
N VAL A 377 18.75 -5.99 -8.93
CA VAL A 377 17.80 -4.88 -8.82
C VAL A 377 18.53 -3.56 -9.01
N LYS A 378 18.04 -2.74 -9.94
CA LYS A 378 18.49 -1.36 -10.11
C LYS A 378 17.63 -0.46 -9.26
N VAL A 379 18.27 0.38 -8.44
CA VAL A 379 17.61 1.41 -7.63
C VAL A 379 18.06 2.78 -8.12
N THR A 380 17.11 3.63 -8.47
CA THR A 380 17.36 4.98 -8.93
C THR A 380 16.77 5.98 -7.94
N ALA A 381 17.61 6.85 -7.40
CA ALA A 381 17.17 8.05 -6.70
C ALA A 381 16.95 9.16 -7.76
N SER A 382 15.76 9.75 -7.76
CA SER A 382 15.43 10.86 -8.66
C SER A 382 16.20 12.13 -8.29
N ALA A 383 16.16 13.15 -9.12
CA ALA A 383 16.44 14.51 -8.66
C ALA A 383 15.53 14.88 -7.48
N GLY A 384 15.97 15.76 -6.62
CA GLY A 384 15.13 16.29 -5.54
C GLY A 384 14.04 17.23 -6.06
N SER A 385 12.99 17.42 -5.27
CA SER A 385 11.86 18.31 -5.60
C SER A 385 12.29 19.77 -5.86
N GLU A 386 13.39 20.19 -5.25
CA GLU A 386 13.95 21.53 -5.34
C GLU A 386 15.34 21.57 -5.99
N GLY A 387 15.87 20.45 -6.42
CA GLY A 387 17.15 20.34 -7.13
C GLY A 387 17.97 19.12 -6.75
N GLY A 388 18.98 18.87 -7.53
CA GLY A 388 19.85 17.71 -7.45
C GLY A 388 19.85 16.92 -8.76
N LYS A 389 20.68 15.86 -8.80
CA LYS A 389 20.81 14.99 -9.97
C LYS A 389 20.52 13.54 -9.60
N ALA A 390 19.79 12.86 -10.45
CA ALA A 390 19.49 11.45 -10.29
C ALA A 390 20.76 10.59 -10.22
N VAL A 391 20.73 9.56 -9.39
CA VAL A 391 21.81 8.58 -9.21
C VAL A 391 21.23 7.18 -9.16
N SER A 392 21.85 6.24 -9.84
CA SER A 392 21.43 4.82 -9.83
C SER A 392 22.51 3.92 -9.25
N LYS A 393 22.07 2.83 -8.62
CA LYS A 393 22.93 1.77 -8.09
C LYS A 393 22.27 0.41 -8.30
N THR A 394 23.06 -0.61 -8.58
CA THR A 394 22.58 -1.99 -8.75
C THR A 394 22.96 -2.82 -7.55
N PHE A 395 22.00 -3.65 -7.09
CA PHE A 395 22.17 -4.55 -5.96
C PHE A 395 21.88 -5.99 -6.38
N THR A 396 22.59 -6.93 -5.77
CA THR A 396 22.28 -8.36 -5.84
C THR A 396 21.67 -8.79 -4.54
N ILE A 397 20.42 -9.26 -4.57
CA ILE A 397 19.72 -9.81 -3.42
C ILE A 397 19.76 -11.32 -3.51
N LYS A 398 20.42 -11.98 -2.56
CA LYS A 398 20.57 -13.44 -2.54
C LYS A 398 19.22 -14.10 -2.24
N SER A 399 19.01 -15.28 -2.83
CA SER A 399 17.82 -16.09 -2.56
C SER A 399 17.61 -16.33 -1.07
N GLY A 400 16.38 -16.16 -0.61
CA GLY A 400 15.99 -16.37 0.79
C GLY A 400 16.45 -15.27 1.75
N THR A 401 16.90 -14.11 1.26
CA THR A 401 17.42 -13.03 2.11
C THR A 401 16.65 -11.73 2.00
N THR A 402 16.75 -10.93 3.04
CA THR A 402 16.35 -9.53 3.09
C THR A 402 17.57 -8.65 3.31
N GLN A 403 17.67 -7.55 2.57
CA GLN A 403 18.71 -6.57 2.74
C GLN A 403 18.12 -5.17 2.87
N ASP A 404 18.55 -4.45 3.90
CA ASP A 404 18.42 -2.99 3.94
C ASP A 404 19.55 -2.45 3.06
N VAL A 405 19.20 -2.07 1.82
CA VAL A 405 20.22 -1.67 0.84
C VAL A 405 20.70 -0.24 1.12
N ASP A 406 21.98 0.00 0.82
CA ASP A 406 22.55 1.35 0.81
C ASP A 406 22.07 2.09 -0.46
N ALA A 407 20.78 2.50 -0.41
CA ALA A 407 20.13 3.15 -1.53
C ALA A 407 20.85 4.45 -1.94
N PRO A 408 20.90 4.77 -3.24
CA PRO A 408 21.51 6.01 -3.69
C PRO A 408 20.73 7.23 -3.14
N VAL A 409 21.43 8.32 -2.96
CA VAL A 409 20.88 9.65 -2.64
C VAL A 409 21.23 10.59 -3.77
N PRO A 410 20.33 11.46 -4.24
CA PRO A 410 20.63 12.36 -5.34
C PRO A 410 21.85 13.23 -5.05
N SER A 411 22.71 13.43 -6.04
CA SER A 411 23.84 14.34 -5.91
C SER A 411 23.32 15.78 -5.81
N GLY A 412 23.77 16.51 -4.76
CA GLY A 412 23.32 17.88 -4.52
C GLY A 412 21.82 17.98 -4.16
N LEU A 413 21.28 16.99 -3.45
CA LEU A 413 19.88 16.90 -3.06
C LEU A 413 19.39 18.19 -2.38
N LYS A 414 18.26 18.68 -2.90
CA LYS A 414 17.40 19.70 -2.26
C LYS A 414 15.96 19.21 -2.30
N GLY A 415 15.28 19.29 -1.15
CA GLY A 415 13.92 18.78 -0.98
C GLY A 415 13.86 17.26 -0.83
N THR A 416 12.72 16.70 -1.13
CA THR A 416 12.48 15.25 -1.11
C THR A 416 12.82 14.61 -2.46
N TYR A 417 13.02 13.30 -2.50
CA TYR A 417 13.31 12.54 -3.73
C TYR A 417 12.58 11.21 -3.75
N ALA A 418 12.39 10.67 -4.93
CA ALA A 418 11.78 9.37 -5.15
C ALA A 418 12.86 8.29 -5.33
N LEU A 419 12.55 7.08 -4.87
CA LEU A 419 13.31 5.86 -5.17
C LEU A 419 12.50 4.99 -6.12
N THR A 420 13.10 4.62 -7.25
CA THR A 420 12.51 3.69 -8.22
C THR A 420 13.30 2.38 -8.19
N VAL A 421 12.58 1.28 -8.04
CA VAL A 421 13.14 -0.07 -7.93
C VAL A 421 12.75 -0.86 -9.18
N GLU A 422 13.73 -1.34 -9.92
CA GLU A 422 13.56 -2.07 -11.18
C GLU A 422 14.31 -3.40 -11.13
N PRO A 423 13.63 -4.55 -11.00
CA PRO A 423 14.29 -5.85 -11.16
C PRO A 423 14.87 -5.99 -12.57
N ILE A 424 16.14 -6.40 -12.65
CA ILE A 424 16.85 -6.58 -13.91
C ILE A 424 16.81 -8.04 -14.35
N SER A 425 17.02 -8.95 -13.40
CA SER A 425 17.08 -10.39 -13.64
C SER A 425 16.87 -11.18 -12.34
N GLY A 426 16.57 -12.45 -12.48
CA GLY A 426 16.46 -13.39 -11.36
C GLY A 426 15.03 -13.63 -10.89
N GLY A 427 14.89 -14.04 -9.62
CA GLY A 427 13.61 -14.34 -8.98
C GLY A 427 12.80 -13.10 -8.61
N PRO A 428 11.57 -13.29 -8.11
CA PRO A 428 10.72 -12.19 -7.69
C PRO A 428 11.34 -11.42 -6.52
N VAL A 429 11.17 -10.09 -6.54
CA VAL A 429 11.65 -9.16 -5.51
C VAL A 429 10.45 -8.49 -4.86
N TYR A 430 10.49 -8.38 -3.54
CA TYR A 430 9.54 -7.63 -2.73
C TYR A 430 10.26 -6.50 -2.01
N GLY A 431 9.60 -5.39 -1.83
CA GLY A 431 10.22 -4.23 -1.22
C GLY A 431 9.32 -3.50 -0.26
N ALA A 432 9.96 -2.77 0.65
CA ALA A 432 9.31 -1.81 1.53
C ALA A 432 10.25 -0.63 1.80
N ARG A 433 9.67 0.53 2.01
CA ARG A 433 10.38 1.71 2.46
C ARG A 433 9.91 2.06 3.87
N THR A 434 10.84 2.20 4.80
CA THR A 434 10.60 2.78 6.11
C THR A 434 11.06 4.23 6.11
N LEU A 435 10.17 5.14 6.53
CA LEU A 435 10.52 6.52 6.86
C LEU A 435 10.49 6.65 8.38
N ALA A 436 11.57 7.15 8.97
CA ALA A 436 11.71 7.30 10.40
C ALA A 436 12.14 8.73 10.77
N ALA A 437 11.53 9.24 11.83
CA ALA A 437 11.90 10.49 12.47
C ALA A 437 11.79 10.31 13.99
N THR A 438 12.82 10.71 14.71
CA THR A 438 12.81 10.64 16.18
C THR A 438 12.59 12.02 16.75
N GLU A 439 11.49 12.19 17.49
CA GLU A 439 11.18 13.41 18.23
C GLU A 439 11.01 13.10 19.72
N ASP A 440 11.64 13.86 20.58
CA ASP A 440 11.59 13.71 22.05
C ASP A 440 11.89 12.29 22.55
N GLY A 441 12.73 11.56 21.79
CA GLY A 441 13.09 10.18 22.06
C GLY A 441 12.00 9.15 21.72
N ILE A 442 10.94 9.54 21.02
CA ILE A 442 9.91 8.66 20.45
C ILE A 442 10.33 8.29 19.02
N PRO A 443 10.47 7.00 18.69
CA PRO A 443 10.96 6.55 17.38
C PRO A 443 9.82 6.51 16.35
N GLY A 444 9.30 7.66 15.96
CA GLY A 444 8.26 7.78 14.93
C GLY A 444 8.70 7.13 13.63
N PHE A 445 7.84 6.34 13.01
CA PHE A 445 8.10 5.69 11.73
C PHE A 445 6.82 5.26 11.03
N THR A 446 6.93 5.09 9.72
CA THR A 446 5.88 4.51 8.89
C THR A 446 6.51 3.64 7.82
N ILE A 447 5.81 2.63 7.35
CA ILE A 447 6.29 1.65 6.37
C ILE A 447 5.29 1.56 5.22
N GLN A 448 5.80 1.71 3.99
CA GLN A 448 5.01 1.46 2.78
C GLN A 448 5.66 0.33 1.99
N THR A 449 4.85 -0.67 1.62
CA THR A 449 5.26 -1.72 0.70
C THR A 449 5.32 -1.20 -0.73
N LEU A 450 6.12 -1.85 -1.57
CA LEU A 450 6.42 -1.42 -2.93
C LEU A 450 5.96 -2.47 -3.97
N PRO A 451 4.64 -2.59 -4.23
CA PRO A 451 4.14 -3.41 -5.32
C PRO A 451 4.48 -2.82 -6.68
N ASP A 452 4.29 -3.59 -7.73
CA ASP A 452 4.44 -3.11 -9.11
C ASP A 452 3.60 -1.84 -9.36
N ASP A 453 4.17 -0.87 -10.06
CA ASP A 453 3.52 0.43 -10.32
C ASP A 453 2.42 0.35 -11.40
N ARG A 454 2.27 -0.81 -12.06
CA ARG A 454 1.30 -1.03 -13.14
C ARG A 454 1.35 0.03 -14.24
N GLY A 455 2.55 0.50 -14.53
CA GLY A 455 2.80 1.55 -15.52
C GLY A 455 2.64 1.11 -16.97
N THR A 456 2.51 -0.20 -17.23
CA THR A 456 2.27 -0.78 -18.56
C THR A 456 1.06 -1.70 -18.56
N VAL A 457 0.49 -1.89 -19.73
CA VAL A 457 -0.61 -2.82 -19.98
C VAL A 457 -0.30 -3.65 -21.21
N ALA A 458 -0.55 -4.96 -21.11
CA ALA A 458 -0.44 -5.87 -22.25
C ALA A 458 -1.65 -5.68 -23.18
N VAL A 459 -1.38 -5.27 -24.41
CA VAL A 459 -2.41 -5.10 -25.46
C VAL A 459 -2.29 -6.25 -26.45
N PRO A 460 -3.28 -7.16 -26.54
CA PRO A 460 -3.29 -8.21 -27.52
C PRO A 460 -3.35 -7.62 -28.94
N GLU A 461 -2.54 -8.12 -29.87
CA GLU A 461 -2.75 -7.83 -31.28
C GLU A 461 -4.03 -8.51 -31.76
N ALA A 462 -4.92 -7.72 -32.34
CA ALA A 462 -6.15 -8.23 -32.96
C ALA A 462 -5.84 -8.59 -34.43
N ASP A 463 -5.75 -9.88 -34.74
CA ASP A 463 -5.76 -10.36 -36.12
C ASP A 463 -7.17 -10.32 -36.67
N GLN A 464 -7.33 -9.74 -37.84
CA GLN A 464 -8.60 -9.80 -38.55
C GLN A 464 -8.79 -11.23 -39.13
N ASP A 465 -9.56 -12.05 -38.44
CA ASP A 465 -9.99 -13.34 -38.99
C ASP A 465 -11.21 -13.16 -39.91
N VAL A 466 -10.95 -13.03 -41.20
CA VAL A 466 -12.00 -12.94 -42.23
C VAL A 466 -12.65 -14.29 -42.54
N SER A 467 -12.20 -15.39 -41.93
CA SER A 467 -12.76 -16.73 -42.18
C SER A 467 -14.23 -16.86 -41.70
N VAL A 468 -14.63 -16.03 -40.74
CA VAL A 468 -16.03 -15.98 -40.24
C VAL A 468 -17.00 -15.40 -41.27
N LEU A 469 -16.51 -14.71 -42.28
CA LEU A 469 -17.32 -14.09 -43.34
C LEU A 469 -17.49 -15.00 -44.58
N GLN A 470 -16.83 -16.15 -44.62
CA GLN A 470 -16.97 -17.15 -45.69
C GLN A 470 -17.91 -18.27 -45.23
N LYS A 471 -19.20 -18.11 -45.49
CA LYS A 471 -20.16 -19.19 -45.51
C LYS A 471 -20.46 -19.62 -46.93
#